data_c0d21423af61cd17e459e4b9fad739ff
#
_entry.id   c0d21423af61cd17e459e4b9fad739ff
#
_cell.length_a   1.000
_cell.length_b   1.000
_cell.length_c   1.000
_cell.angle_alpha   90.00
_cell.angle_beta   90.00
_cell.angle_gamma   90.00
#
_symmetry.space_group_name_H-M   'P 1'
#
loop_
_entity.id
_entity.type
_entity.pdbx_description
1 polymer ?
#
loop_
_entity_poly.entity_id
_entity_poly.type
_entity_poly.pdbx_seq_one_letter_code
_entity_poly.pdbx_strand_id
1 'polypeptide(L)'
;MIYIVDFGSQVTQLIARRVREAGVYCEIVGSQNLLQKIKKNIPSGIIFSGGPASVHKSKTPKIDKKVFDLGIPILGICYGMQLITHQLGGKVQMSKQREFGKTAININSKSILFEGLRKKNNQLNVWMSHGDKVIKLPKGFKRLASSVNSKYVAIENNNLNFYGLQFHPEVVHTDQGEKIINNFIFKICRSRPNWNMQNYLKNQLSSIKDKVGKDHVICGLSGGVDSMVTASIISKSINKQLTCIYVDTGLMRYNETKEVVSLFKSHFKSKLIVVDAKNKFFNALR
;
A
#
# COMPACT_ATOMS: atom_id res chain seq x y z
N MET A 1 7.67 5.20 11.92
CA MET A 1 7.34 4.11 10.96
C MET A 1 5.84 3.85 10.98
N ILE A 2 5.23 3.62 9.81
CA ILE A 2 3.80 3.30 9.66
C ILE A 2 3.66 1.86 9.16
N TYR A 3 2.76 1.08 9.75
CA TYR A 3 2.35 -0.19 9.15
C TYR A 3 1.12 0.01 8.28
N ILE A 4 1.12 -0.61 7.09
CA ILE A 4 -0.01 -0.62 6.16
C ILE A 4 -0.50 -2.07 6.09
N VAL A 5 -1.69 -2.31 6.57
CA VAL A 5 -2.27 -3.66 6.57
C VAL A 5 -2.97 -3.89 5.24
N ASP A 6 -2.53 -4.93 4.53
CA ASP A 6 -3.11 -5.30 3.25
C ASP A 6 -4.31 -6.24 3.42
N PHE A 7 -5.45 -5.81 2.91
CA PHE A 7 -6.68 -6.60 2.84
C PHE A 7 -7.01 -7.04 1.41
N GLY A 8 -6.01 -7.03 0.52
CA GLY A 8 -6.16 -7.43 -0.89
C GLY A 8 -6.60 -6.29 -1.80
N SER A 9 -6.35 -5.04 -1.43
CA SER A 9 -6.62 -3.89 -2.29
C SER A 9 -5.59 -3.75 -3.39
N GLN A 10 -6.03 -3.46 -4.60
CA GLN A 10 -5.15 -3.11 -5.72
C GLN A 10 -4.37 -1.80 -5.48
N VAL A 11 -4.83 -0.96 -4.56
CA VAL A 11 -4.23 0.34 -4.25
C VAL A 11 -3.45 0.39 -2.93
N THR A 12 -3.20 -0.78 -2.28
CA THR A 12 -2.39 -0.82 -1.05
C THR A 12 -0.98 -0.26 -1.27
N GLN A 13 -0.36 -0.57 -2.42
CA GLN A 13 0.95 -0.02 -2.78
C GLN A 13 0.93 1.50 -2.96
N LEU A 14 -0.20 2.05 -3.41
CA LEU A 14 -0.36 3.50 -3.56
C LEU A 14 -0.42 4.20 -2.19
N ILE A 15 -1.06 3.59 -1.19
CA ILE A 15 -0.99 4.08 0.20
C ILE A 15 0.47 4.13 0.67
N ALA A 16 1.22 3.05 0.46
CA ALA A 16 2.64 2.98 0.83
C ALA A 16 3.47 4.05 0.11
N ARG A 17 3.19 4.28 -1.17
CA ARG A 17 3.82 5.34 -1.95
C ARG A 17 3.56 6.71 -1.33
N ARG A 18 2.30 7.05 -0.99
CA ARG A 18 1.96 8.34 -0.35
C ARG A 18 2.67 8.55 0.99
N VAL A 19 2.76 7.50 1.81
CA VAL A 19 3.50 7.57 3.08
C VAL A 19 4.99 7.83 2.86
N ARG A 20 5.60 7.19 1.84
CA ARG A 20 7.01 7.38 1.49
C ARG A 20 7.28 8.74 0.84
N GLU A 21 6.38 9.24 0.01
CA GLU A 21 6.42 10.60 -0.55
C GLU A 21 6.41 11.65 0.57
N ALA A 22 5.70 11.39 1.68
CA ALA A 22 5.77 12.20 2.89
C ALA A 22 7.08 12.04 3.69
N GLY A 23 8.05 11.26 3.21
CA GLY A 23 9.33 11.04 3.87
C GLY A 23 9.28 10.12 5.09
N VAL A 24 8.23 9.31 5.26
CA VAL A 24 8.07 8.40 6.39
C VAL A 24 8.22 6.95 5.95
N TYR A 25 9.02 6.18 6.69
CA TYR A 25 9.18 4.75 6.43
C TYR A 25 7.88 3.99 6.73
N CYS A 26 7.51 3.09 5.83
CA CYS A 26 6.36 2.21 6.01
C CYS A 26 6.64 0.79 5.51
N GLU A 27 5.96 -0.17 6.13
CA GLU A 27 5.95 -1.57 5.70
C GLU A 27 4.51 -2.02 5.43
N ILE A 28 4.33 -2.80 4.36
CA ILE A 28 3.07 -3.50 4.08
C ILE A 28 3.10 -4.83 4.83
N VAL A 29 2.05 -5.11 5.59
CA VAL A 29 1.94 -6.26 6.49
C VAL A 29 0.62 -6.98 6.23
N GLY A 30 0.67 -8.32 6.11
CA GLY A 30 -0.56 -9.12 6.07
C GLY A 30 -1.31 -9.06 7.39
N SER A 31 -2.64 -9.07 7.33
CA SER A 31 -3.52 -8.94 8.51
C SER A 31 -3.22 -9.97 9.60
N GLN A 32 -2.86 -11.20 9.22
CA GLN A 32 -2.55 -12.30 10.14
C GLN A 32 -1.23 -12.10 10.92
N ASN A 33 -0.28 -11.34 10.34
CA ASN A 33 1.06 -11.15 10.89
C ASN A 33 1.19 -9.83 11.69
N LEU A 34 0.16 -8.99 11.70
CA LEU A 34 0.22 -7.64 12.25
C LEU A 34 0.63 -7.64 13.73
N LEU A 35 -0.04 -8.43 14.57
CA LEU A 35 0.23 -8.45 16.01
C LEU A 35 1.67 -8.91 16.33
N GLN A 36 2.18 -9.91 15.59
CA GLN A 36 3.57 -10.35 15.74
C GLN A 36 4.58 -9.28 15.32
N LYS A 37 4.29 -8.55 14.24
CA LYS A 37 5.11 -7.43 13.78
C LYS A 37 5.13 -6.30 14.80
N ILE A 38 3.98 -5.95 15.38
CA ILE A 38 3.88 -4.90 16.41
C ILE A 38 4.70 -5.27 17.65
N LYS A 39 4.64 -6.54 18.10
CA LYS A 39 5.44 -7.02 19.23
C LYS A 39 6.95 -6.87 19.01
N LYS A 40 7.42 -7.00 17.77
CA LYS A 40 8.84 -6.82 17.42
C LYS A 40 9.23 -5.36 17.27
N ASN A 41 8.34 -4.56 16.71
CA ASN A 41 8.61 -3.15 16.44
C ASN A 41 7.29 -2.36 16.44
N ILE A 42 7.11 -1.51 17.43
CA ILE A 42 5.88 -0.71 17.61
C ILE A 42 5.87 0.42 16.59
N PRO A 43 4.84 0.50 15.70
CA PRO A 43 4.74 1.61 14.74
C PRO A 43 4.17 2.87 15.39
N SER A 44 4.40 4.02 14.79
CA SER A 44 3.75 5.28 15.21
C SER A 44 2.27 5.33 14.84
N GLY A 45 1.86 4.51 13.87
CA GLY A 45 0.48 4.41 13.43
C GLY A 45 0.27 3.25 12.45
N ILE A 46 -0.98 2.91 12.22
CA ILE A 46 -1.39 1.81 11.35
C ILE A 46 -2.43 2.33 10.36
N ILE A 47 -2.27 1.96 9.09
CA ILE A 47 -3.27 2.22 8.05
C ILE A 47 -3.86 0.88 7.60
N PHE A 48 -5.15 0.71 7.73
CA PHE A 48 -5.91 -0.42 7.18
C PHE A 48 -6.33 -0.07 5.76
N SER A 49 -5.87 -0.82 4.77
CA SER A 49 -6.19 -0.60 3.37
C SER A 49 -7.66 -0.89 3.05
N GLY A 50 -8.06 -0.57 1.84
CA GLY A 50 -9.27 -1.11 1.24
C GLY A 50 -9.17 -2.61 1.00
N GLY A 51 -10.20 -3.20 0.40
CA GLY A 51 -10.23 -4.60 0.02
C GLY A 51 -11.53 -4.99 -0.68
N PRO A 52 -11.52 -6.06 -1.49
CA PRO A 52 -12.71 -6.52 -2.21
C PRO A 52 -13.70 -7.29 -1.33
N ALA A 53 -13.30 -7.60 -0.10
CA ALA A 53 -14.10 -8.43 0.80
C ALA A 53 -15.23 -7.63 1.46
N SER A 54 -16.29 -8.34 1.89
CA SER A 54 -17.32 -7.80 2.77
C SER A 54 -17.11 -8.34 4.18
N VAL A 55 -17.24 -7.49 5.19
CA VAL A 55 -17.06 -7.87 6.61
C VAL A 55 -18.06 -8.93 7.09
N HIS A 56 -19.12 -9.20 6.32
CA HIS A 56 -20.15 -10.19 6.64
C HIS A 56 -19.79 -11.62 6.22
N LYS A 57 -18.86 -11.81 5.31
CA LYS A 57 -18.47 -13.15 4.85
C LYS A 57 -17.57 -13.85 5.86
N SER A 58 -17.74 -15.15 6.05
CA SER A 58 -17.04 -15.94 7.07
C SER A 58 -15.51 -15.99 6.89
N LYS A 59 -15.05 -16.01 5.64
CA LYS A 59 -13.61 -16.10 5.27
C LYS A 59 -12.96 -14.74 4.97
N THR A 60 -13.45 -13.64 5.53
CA THR A 60 -12.85 -12.31 5.28
C THR A 60 -11.63 -12.06 6.17
N PRO A 61 -10.64 -11.32 5.67
CA PRO A 61 -9.51 -10.90 6.49
C PRO A 61 -9.99 -10.11 7.72
N LYS A 62 -9.52 -10.51 8.89
CA LYS A 62 -9.81 -9.85 10.17
C LYS A 62 -8.52 -9.46 10.86
N ILE A 63 -8.62 -8.59 11.85
CA ILE A 63 -7.50 -8.22 12.72
C ILE A 63 -7.75 -8.84 14.10
N ASP A 64 -6.68 -9.27 14.77
CA ASP A 64 -6.74 -9.63 16.18
C ASP A 64 -7.20 -8.39 16.98
N LYS A 65 -8.28 -8.55 17.75
CA LYS A 65 -8.89 -7.44 18.51
C LYS A 65 -7.91 -6.78 19.47
N LYS A 66 -6.90 -7.49 19.93
CA LYS A 66 -5.82 -6.95 20.79
C LYS A 66 -5.09 -5.78 20.15
N VAL A 67 -5.09 -5.66 18.83
CA VAL A 67 -4.49 -4.52 18.13
C VAL A 67 -5.18 -3.20 18.47
N PHE A 68 -6.49 -3.24 18.72
CA PHE A 68 -7.25 -2.04 19.10
C PHE A 68 -6.97 -1.55 20.52
N ASP A 69 -6.39 -2.40 21.36
CA ASP A 69 -6.09 -2.08 22.78
C ASP A 69 -4.66 -1.55 22.96
N LEU A 70 -3.86 -1.49 21.90
CA LEU A 70 -2.43 -1.11 21.98
C LEU A 70 -2.19 0.41 22.03
N GLY A 71 -3.23 1.24 21.94
CA GLY A 71 -3.10 2.70 21.94
C GLY A 71 -2.42 3.29 20.71
N ILE A 72 -2.27 2.51 19.64
CA ILE A 72 -1.65 2.95 18.39
C ILE A 72 -2.71 3.61 17.50
N PRO A 73 -2.47 4.82 16.95
CA PRO A 73 -3.39 5.46 16.02
C PRO A 73 -3.70 4.59 14.81
N ILE A 74 -4.97 4.51 14.41
CA ILE A 74 -5.42 3.69 13.28
C ILE A 74 -6.24 4.53 12.30
N LEU A 75 -5.91 4.44 11.00
CA LEU A 75 -6.71 4.96 9.89
C LEU A 75 -7.23 3.80 9.05
N GLY A 76 -8.53 3.61 9.00
CA GLY A 76 -9.19 2.64 8.10
C GLY A 76 -9.67 3.30 6.81
N ILE A 77 -9.29 2.75 5.66
CA ILE A 77 -9.71 3.20 4.34
C ILE A 77 -10.66 2.16 3.73
N CYS A 78 -11.85 2.57 3.32
CA CYS A 78 -12.87 1.74 2.68
C CYS A 78 -13.18 0.47 3.50
N TYR A 79 -12.71 -0.71 3.09
CA TYR A 79 -12.85 -1.94 3.87
C TYR A 79 -12.26 -1.80 5.28
N GLY A 80 -11.12 -1.12 5.44
CA GLY A 80 -10.49 -0.88 6.74
C GLY A 80 -11.40 -0.11 7.70
N MET A 81 -12.13 0.91 7.23
CA MET A 81 -13.15 1.61 8.03
C MET A 81 -14.30 0.69 8.43
N GLN A 82 -14.79 -0.13 7.50
CA GLN A 82 -15.86 -1.08 7.75
C GLN A 82 -15.44 -2.14 8.76
N LEU A 83 -14.21 -2.62 8.67
CA LEU A 83 -13.62 -3.59 9.61
C LEU A 83 -13.54 -3.04 11.03
N ILE A 84 -12.97 -1.82 11.21
CA ILE A 84 -12.94 -1.12 12.49
C ILE A 84 -14.36 -1.02 13.06
N THR A 85 -15.30 -0.55 12.24
CA THR A 85 -16.70 -0.39 12.67
C THR A 85 -17.30 -1.72 13.11
N HIS A 86 -17.15 -2.77 12.32
CA HIS A 86 -17.72 -4.09 12.60
C HIS A 86 -17.11 -4.73 13.86
N GLN A 87 -15.77 -4.71 13.98
CA GLN A 87 -15.08 -5.36 15.10
C GLN A 87 -15.26 -4.64 16.44
N LEU A 88 -15.57 -3.33 16.42
CA LEU A 88 -15.84 -2.52 17.62
C LEU A 88 -17.34 -2.39 17.95
N GLY A 89 -18.20 -3.19 17.33
CA GLY A 89 -19.63 -3.31 17.70
C GLY A 89 -20.56 -2.33 16.97
N GLY A 90 -20.09 -1.66 15.93
CA GLY A 90 -20.95 -0.94 14.98
C GLY A 90 -21.64 -1.90 14.00
N LYS A 91 -22.39 -1.33 13.04
CA LYS A 91 -23.07 -2.12 12.00
C LYS A 91 -22.68 -1.62 10.61
N VAL A 92 -22.33 -2.56 9.76
CA VAL A 92 -22.11 -2.39 8.33
C VAL A 92 -23.24 -3.10 7.60
N GLN A 93 -23.66 -2.63 6.45
CA GLN A 93 -24.72 -3.24 5.66
C GLN A 93 -24.38 -3.16 4.17
N MET A 94 -24.75 -4.17 3.43
CA MET A 94 -24.71 -4.15 1.97
C MET A 94 -25.65 -3.04 1.46
N SER A 95 -25.15 -2.17 0.61
CA SER A 95 -25.95 -1.08 0.04
C SER A 95 -26.61 -1.54 -1.26
N LYS A 96 -27.91 -1.24 -1.40
CA LYS A 96 -28.60 -1.37 -2.68
C LYS A 96 -28.07 -0.36 -3.71
N GLN A 97 -27.66 0.82 -3.24
CA GLN A 97 -27.02 1.86 -4.04
C GLN A 97 -25.52 1.85 -3.74
N ARG A 98 -24.75 1.28 -4.66
CA ARG A 98 -23.29 1.27 -4.60
C ARG A 98 -22.78 2.66 -4.99
N GLU A 99 -21.66 3.08 -4.38
CA GLU A 99 -21.00 4.34 -4.73
C GLU A 99 -19.66 4.03 -5.41
N PHE A 100 -19.56 4.39 -6.68
CA PHE A 100 -18.33 4.28 -7.46
C PHE A 100 -18.04 5.60 -8.18
N GLY A 101 -16.76 5.99 -8.21
CA GLY A 101 -16.31 7.19 -8.90
C GLY A 101 -16.32 8.44 -8.03
N LYS A 102 -16.31 9.60 -8.69
CA LYS A 102 -16.21 10.91 -8.05
C LYS A 102 -17.53 11.26 -7.34
N THR A 103 -17.44 11.55 -6.05
CA THR A 103 -18.61 11.86 -5.19
C THR A 103 -18.29 13.08 -4.34
N ALA A 104 -19.23 14.02 -4.25
CA ALA A 104 -19.14 15.15 -3.34
C ALA A 104 -19.58 14.69 -1.93
N ILE A 105 -18.74 14.96 -0.93
CA ILE A 105 -19.04 14.73 0.48
C ILE A 105 -19.21 16.04 1.24
N ASN A 106 -20.09 16.05 2.23
CA ASN A 106 -20.26 17.16 3.16
C ASN A 106 -19.45 16.90 4.43
N ILE A 107 -18.56 17.80 4.78
CA ILE A 107 -17.80 17.73 6.03
C ILE A 107 -18.65 18.34 7.14
N ASN A 108 -19.05 17.52 8.09
CA ASN A 108 -20.02 17.86 9.13
C ASN A 108 -19.37 18.32 10.44
N SER A 109 -18.11 17.95 10.69
CA SER A 109 -17.45 18.23 11.96
C SER A 109 -15.98 18.61 11.76
N LYS A 110 -15.44 19.42 12.66
CA LYS A 110 -14.00 19.70 12.74
C LYS A 110 -13.27 18.45 13.20
N SER A 111 -12.14 18.16 12.56
CA SER A 111 -11.22 17.05 12.88
C SER A 111 -9.81 17.43 12.49
N ILE A 112 -8.82 16.94 13.27
CA ILE A 112 -7.40 17.04 12.94
C ILE A 112 -7.12 16.37 11.57
N LEU A 113 -7.84 15.28 11.25
CA LEU A 113 -7.69 14.59 9.97
C LEU A 113 -8.00 15.50 8.77
N PHE A 114 -8.95 16.44 8.91
CA PHE A 114 -9.39 17.35 7.85
C PHE A 114 -8.88 18.80 8.05
N GLU A 115 -7.90 18.97 8.91
CA GLU A 115 -7.35 20.28 9.20
C GLU A 115 -6.63 20.88 7.99
N GLY A 116 -6.91 22.17 7.73
CA GLY A 116 -6.31 22.93 6.64
C GLY A 116 -6.73 22.51 5.24
N LEU A 117 -7.75 21.65 5.05
CA LEU A 117 -8.33 21.39 3.75
C LEU A 117 -9.04 22.65 3.22
N ARG A 118 -8.84 22.96 1.94
CA ARG A 118 -9.61 23.98 1.23
C ARG A 118 -10.96 23.38 0.86
N LYS A 119 -12.04 23.96 1.34
CA LYS A 119 -13.40 23.46 1.15
C LYS A 119 -14.21 24.54 0.45
N LYS A 120 -14.98 24.14 -0.57
CA LYS A 120 -16.01 25.00 -1.16
C LYS A 120 -17.35 24.59 -0.52
N ASN A 121 -17.99 25.51 0.19
CA ASN A 121 -19.26 25.23 0.91
C ASN A 121 -19.23 23.98 1.80
N ASN A 122 -18.12 23.75 2.53
CA ASN A 122 -17.87 22.55 3.32
C ASN A 122 -17.89 21.22 2.55
N GLN A 123 -17.77 21.25 1.22
CA GLN A 123 -17.72 20.08 0.36
C GLN A 123 -16.30 19.75 -0.08
N LEU A 124 -16.08 18.46 -0.32
CA LEU A 124 -14.87 17.90 -0.89
C LEU A 124 -15.26 16.82 -1.90
N ASN A 125 -14.63 16.78 -3.07
CA ASN A 125 -14.82 15.68 -4.01
C ASN A 125 -13.84 14.56 -3.67
N VAL A 126 -14.36 13.35 -3.57
CA VAL A 126 -13.59 12.17 -3.21
C VAL A 126 -13.89 11.02 -4.18
N TRP A 127 -13.00 10.03 -4.20
CA TRP A 127 -13.20 8.82 -4.98
C TRP A 127 -13.79 7.71 -4.12
N MET A 128 -15.00 7.26 -4.48
CA MET A 128 -15.69 6.15 -3.85
C MET A 128 -15.49 4.86 -4.64
N SER A 129 -15.42 3.74 -3.93
CA SER A 129 -15.38 2.40 -4.54
C SER A 129 -15.86 1.37 -3.52
N HIS A 130 -17.18 1.37 -3.22
CA HIS A 130 -17.73 0.47 -2.22
C HIS A 130 -19.16 0.01 -2.49
N GLY A 131 -19.45 -1.24 -2.07
CA GLY A 131 -20.78 -1.82 -2.08
C GLY A 131 -21.43 -1.90 -0.69
N ASP A 132 -20.60 -1.94 0.37
CA ASP A 132 -21.07 -1.96 1.76
C ASP A 132 -20.92 -0.58 2.39
N LYS A 133 -21.80 -0.21 3.32
CA LYS A 133 -21.76 1.06 4.05
C LYS A 133 -21.97 0.88 5.54
N VAL A 134 -21.37 1.76 6.32
CA VAL A 134 -21.60 1.86 7.76
C VAL A 134 -22.98 2.46 8.00
N ILE A 135 -23.79 1.79 8.83
CA ILE A 135 -25.16 2.24 9.20
C ILE A 135 -25.31 2.58 10.69
N LYS A 136 -24.41 2.05 11.53
CA LYS A 136 -24.36 2.37 12.97
C LYS A 136 -22.90 2.46 13.41
N LEU A 137 -22.54 3.54 14.08
CA LEU A 137 -21.18 3.73 14.62
C LEU A 137 -20.97 2.89 15.88
N PRO A 138 -19.73 2.46 16.15
CA PRO A 138 -19.36 1.93 17.45
C PRO A 138 -19.45 3.00 18.54
N LYS A 139 -19.49 2.58 19.81
CA LYS A 139 -19.50 3.50 20.96
C LYS A 139 -18.28 4.43 20.93
N GLY A 140 -18.49 5.71 21.17
CA GLY A 140 -17.41 6.73 21.21
C GLY A 140 -16.98 7.27 19.84
N PHE A 141 -17.50 6.72 18.73
CA PHE A 141 -17.24 7.29 17.40
C PHE A 141 -18.25 8.39 17.06
N LYS A 142 -17.77 9.41 16.35
CA LYS A 142 -18.60 10.45 15.77
C LYS A 142 -18.44 10.54 14.25
N ARG A 143 -19.44 11.10 13.59
CA ARG A 143 -19.44 11.35 12.16
C ARG A 143 -18.60 12.59 11.84
N LEU A 144 -17.72 12.48 10.85
CA LEU A 144 -16.96 13.61 10.29
C LEU A 144 -17.54 14.10 8.97
N ALA A 145 -17.97 13.18 8.11
CA ALA A 145 -18.52 13.52 6.80
C ALA A 145 -19.63 12.56 6.37
N SER A 146 -20.47 13.03 5.44
CA SER A 146 -21.55 12.28 4.81
C SER A 146 -21.60 12.55 3.31
N SER A 147 -22.20 11.62 2.54
CA SER A 147 -22.62 11.81 1.15
C SER A 147 -24.15 11.77 1.05
N VAL A 148 -24.66 11.95 -0.15
CA VAL A 148 -26.12 11.79 -0.41
C VAL A 148 -26.59 10.39 -0.07
N ASN A 149 -25.78 9.36 -0.37
CA ASN A 149 -26.16 7.95 -0.21
C ASN A 149 -25.61 7.31 1.06
N SER A 150 -24.69 7.97 1.76
CA SER A 150 -23.99 7.40 2.92
C SER A 150 -23.90 8.39 4.08
N LYS A 151 -24.56 8.04 5.19
CA LYS A 151 -24.56 8.87 6.41
C LYS A 151 -23.15 8.99 7.03
N TYR A 152 -22.34 7.95 6.92
CA TYR A 152 -21.02 7.84 7.54
C TYR A 152 -19.94 7.58 6.50
N VAL A 153 -19.42 8.65 5.91
CA VAL A 153 -18.35 8.61 4.91
C VAL A 153 -16.97 8.80 5.55
N ALA A 154 -16.95 9.54 6.65
CA ALA A 154 -15.77 9.66 7.50
C ALA A 154 -16.20 9.67 8.97
N ILE A 155 -15.41 8.98 9.80
CA ILE A 155 -15.67 8.80 11.23
C ILE A 155 -14.40 8.94 12.05
N GLU A 156 -14.52 9.29 13.32
CA GLU A 156 -13.39 9.29 14.26
C GLU A 156 -13.80 8.92 15.68
N ASN A 157 -12.86 8.38 16.42
CA ASN A 157 -12.84 8.29 17.87
C ASN A 157 -11.55 8.92 18.38
N ASN A 158 -11.61 10.14 18.90
CA ASN A 158 -10.44 10.88 19.33
C ASN A 158 -9.75 10.27 20.57
N ASN A 159 -10.52 9.63 21.46
CA ASN A 159 -9.95 9.00 22.65
C ASN A 159 -9.05 7.80 22.30
N LEU A 160 -9.38 7.09 21.23
CA LEU A 160 -8.60 5.95 20.74
C LEU A 160 -7.62 6.34 19.62
N ASN A 161 -7.71 7.56 19.08
CA ASN A 161 -7.02 7.98 17.85
C ASN A 161 -7.36 7.09 16.65
N PHE A 162 -8.63 6.67 16.53
CA PHE A 162 -9.11 5.85 15.41
C PHE A 162 -9.91 6.69 14.44
N TYR A 163 -9.59 6.54 13.16
CA TYR A 163 -10.19 7.26 12.05
C TYR A 163 -10.62 6.29 10.96
N GLY A 164 -11.72 6.61 10.29
CA GLY A 164 -12.20 5.81 9.16
C GLY A 164 -12.66 6.70 8.01
N LEU A 165 -12.29 6.32 6.80
CA LEU A 165 -12.68 6.95 5.54
C LEU A 165 -13.30 5.89 4.64
N GLN A 166 -14.51 6.13 4.13
CA GLN A 166 -15.15 5.23 3.17
C GLN A 166 -14.58 5.41 1.76
N PHE A 167 -14.02 6.57 1.47
CA PHE A 167 -13.36 6.91 0.22
C PHE A 167 -11.86 6.65 0.25
N HIS A 168 -11.23 6.74 -0.91
CA HIS A 168 -9.81 6.49 -1.13
C HIS A 168 -9.00 7.80 -1.18
N PRO A 169 -8.34 8.22 -0.09
CA PRO A 169 -7.52 9.44 -0.09
C PRO A 169 -6.20 9.28 -0.85
N GLU A 170 -5.75 8.03 -1.09
CA GLU A 170 -4.50 7.72 -1.76
C GLU A 170 -4.53 7.97 -3.27
N VAL A 171 -5.72 7.95 -3.89
CA VAL A 171 -5.86 8.11 -5.34
C VAL A 171 -5.92 9.58 -5.75
N VAL A 172 -5.43 9.88 -6.95
CA VAL A 172 -5.37 11.26 -7.49
C VAL A 172 -6.73 11.92 -7.68
N HIS A 173 -7.79 11.13 -7.77
CA HIS A 173 -9.16 11.60 -7.97
C HIS A 173 -9.82 12.14 -6.69
N THR A 174 -9.21 11.94 -5.53
CA THR A 174 -9.65 12.55 -4.26
C THR A 174 -8.96 13.88 -4.07
N ASP A 175 -9.75 14.95 -4.05
CA ASP A 175 -9.25 16.30 -3.81
C ASP A 175 -8.50 16.37 -2.47
N GLN A 176 -7.26 16.84 -2.49
CA GLN A 176 -6.41 16.99 -1.29
C GLN A 176 -6.22 15.71 -0.46
N GLY A 177 -6.34 14.52 -1.08
CA GLY A 177 -6.19 13.24 -0.41
C GLY A 177 -4.82 13.06 0.25
N GLU A 178 -3.76 13.56 -0.40
CA GLU A 178 -2.41 13.62 0.18
C GLU A 178 -2.38 14.38 1.52
N LYS A 179 -3.07 15.51 1.61
CA LYS A 179 -3.13 16.30 2.85
C LYS A 179 -3.84 15.57 3.98
N ILE A 180 -4.87 14.78 3.68
CA ILE A 180 -5.56 13.93 4.65
C ILE A 180 -4.58 12.86 5.19
N ILE A 181 -3.84 12.18 4.31
CA ILE A 181 -2.82 11.20 4.70
C ILE A 181 -1.72 11.87 5.53
N ASN A 182 -1.23 13.03 5.13
CA ASN A 182 -0.21 13.80 5.85
C ASN A 182 -0.69 14.23 7.24
N ASN A 183 -1.94 14.66 7.39
CA ASN A 183 -2.51 14.98 8.70
C ASN A 183 -2.52 13.75 9.62
N PHE A 184 -2.88 12.57 9.10
CA PHE A 184 -2.80 11.33 9.88
C PHE A 184 -1.36 11.04 10.30
N ILE A 185 -0.42 11.08 9.36
CA ILE A 185 1.00 10.73 9.60
C ILE A 185 1.65 11.70 10.60
N PHE A 186 1.51 13.00 10.36
CA PHE A 186 2.28 14.00 11.12
C PHE A 186 1.57 14.54 12.34
N LYS A 187 0.26 14.78 12.27
CA LYS A 187 -0.49 15.38 13.36
C LYS A 187 -1.05 14.37 14.35
N ILE A 188 -1.52 13.23 13.84
CA ILE A 188 -2.11 12.18 14.66
C ILE A 188 -1.05 11.18 15.12
N CYS A 189 -0.30 10.58 14.19
CA CYS A 189 0.75 9.61 14.52
C CYS A 189 2.04 10.27 15.02
N ARG A 190 2.20 11.61 14.88
CA ARG A 190 3.38 12.38 15.25
C ARG A 190 4.68 11.79 14.68
N SER A 191 4.59 11.19 13.50
CA SER A 191 5.75 10.61 12.82
C SER A 191 6.72 11.70 12.40
N ARG A 192 8.02 11.39 12.42
CA ARG A 192 9.07 12.27 11.88
C ARG A 192 9.50 11.76 10.52
N PRO A 193 9.82 12.64 9.55
CA PRO A 193 10.45 12.23 8.30
C PRO A 193 11.77 11.53 8.61
N ASN A 194 11.86 10.25 8.30
CA ASN A 194 13.02 9.41 8.58
C ASN A 194 13.34 8.46 7.42
N TRP A 195 12.65 8.64 6.29
CA TRP A 195 12.85 7.82 5.12
C TRP A 195 13.37 8.67 3.96
N ASN A 196 14.48 8.23 3.36
CA ASN A 196 14.93 8.69 2.06
C ASN A 196 15.42 7.49 1.26
N MET A 197 15.34 7.60 -0.08
CA MET A 197 15.70 6.53 -0.99
C MET A 197 17.16 6.09 -0.86
N GLN A 198 18.07 6.99 -0.57
CA GLN A 198 19.50 6.66 -0.42
C GLN A 198 19.77 5.77 0.80
N ASN A 199 19.17 6.09 1.94
CA ASN A 199 19.29 5.28 3.15
C ASN A 199 18.60 3.92 2.98
N TYR A 200 17.42 3.91 2.33
CA TYR A 200 16.74 2.67 1.99
C TYR A 200 17.60 1.78 1.11
N LEU A 201 18.19 2.34 0.04
CA LEU A 201 19.08 1.60 -0.85
C LEU A 201 20.30 1.04 -0.10
N LYS A 202 20.98 1.84 0.73
CA LYS A 202 22.10 1.37 1.56
C LYS A 202 21.72 0.17 2.44
N ASN A 203 20.57 0.26 3.11
CA ASN A 203 20.06 -0.81 3.97
C ASN A 203 19.74 -2.07 3.17
N GLN A 204 19.15 -1.93 1.97
CA GLN A 204 18.87 -3.06 1.09
C GLN A 204 20.15 -3.74 0.61
N LEU A 205 21.17 -2.97 0.20
CA LEU A 205 22.46 -3.52 -0.22
C LEU A 205 23.12 -4.33 0.90
N SER A 206 23.13 -3.81 2.13
CA SER A 206 23.65 -4.56 3.29
C SER A 206 22.84 -5.83 3.56
N SER A 207 21.51 -5.72 3.62
CA SER A 207 20.63 -6.86 3.87
C SER A 207 20.79 -7.98 2.84
N ILE A 208 20.94 -7.63 1.55
CA ILE A 208 21.17 -8.62 0.49
C ILE A 208 22.53 -9.30 0.72
N LYS A 209 23.58 -8.52 1.00
CA LYS A 209 24.93 -9.06 1.25
C LYS A 209 24.92 -10.04 2.44
N ASP A 210 24.28 -9.65 3.54
CA ASP A 210 24.19 -10.47 4.76
C ASP A 210 23.39 -11.77 4.51
N LYS A 211 22.29 -11.65 3.73
CA LYS A 211 21.43 -12.81 3.41
C LYS A 211 22.10 -13.79 2.46
N VAL A 212 22.83 -13.30 1.48
CA VAL A 212 23.50 -14.12 0.47
C VAL A 212 24.80 -14.73 1.02
N GLY A 213 25.54 -14.00 1.85
CA GLY A 213 26.79 -14.48 2.43
C GLY A 213 27.80 -14.89 1.34
N LYS A 214 28.12 -16.18 1.30
CA LYS A 214 29.07 -16.78 0.31
C LYS A 214 28.36 -17.46 -0.87
N ASP A 215 27.04 -17.51 -0.89
CA ASP A 215 26.26 -18.20 -1.91
C ASP A 215 26.23 -17.43 -3.24
N HIS A 216 25.76 -18.11 -4.29
CA HIS A 216 25.54 -17.52 -5.61
C HIS A 216 24.05 -17.26 -5.84
N VAL A 217 23.75 -16.18 -6.57
CA VAL A 217 22.39 -15.78 -6.92
C VAL A 217 22.20 -15.86 -8.43
N ILE A 218 21.06 -16.40 -8.84
CA ILE A 218 20.61 -16.39 -10.23
C ILE A 218 19.44 -15.40 -10.34
N CYS A 219 19.49 -14.52 -11.34
CA CYS A 219 18.42 -13.58 -11.64
C CYS A 219 17.98 -13.72 -13.10
N GLY A 220 16.69 -14.04 -13.32
CA GLY A 220 16.09 -14.00 -14.65
C GLY A 220 15.88 -12.56 -15.10
N LEU A 221 16.33 -12.22 -16.30
CA LEU A 221 16.09 -10.92 -16.93
C LEU A 221 15.00 -11.06 -17.97
N SER A 222 13.96 -10.25 -17.87
CA SER A 222 12.90 -10.14 -18.88
C SER A 222 13.15 -9.00 -19.88
N GLY A 223 14.13 -8.14 -19.63
CA GLY A 223 14.30 -6.88 -20.37
C GLY A 223 13.45 -5.71 -19.83
N GLY A 224 12.46 -6.00 -18.97
CA GLY A 224 11.64 -4.97 -18.32
C GLY A 224 12.37 -4.25 -17.19
N VAL A 225 11.85 -3.07 -16.82
CA VAL A 225 12.42 -2.18 -15.78
C VAL A 225 12.62 -2.90 -14.46
N ASP A 226 11.64 -3.68 -14.00
CA ASP A 226 11.67 -4.32 -12.68
C ASP A 226 12.81 -5.34 -12.56
N SER A 227 12.99 -6.19 -13.58
CA SER A 227 14.07 -7.17 -13.61
C SER A 227 15.46 -6.51 -13.68
N MET A 228 15.57 -5.41 -14.43
CA MET A 228 16.82 -4.64 -14.54
C MET A 228 17.15 -3.92 -13.23
N VAL A 229 16.18 -3.31 -12.57
CA VAL A 229 16.37 -2.67 -11.25
C VAL A 229 16.76 -3.71 -10.20
N THR A 230 16.09 -4.86 -10.18
CA THR A 230 16.42 -5.97 -9.28
C THR A 230 17.85 -6.44 -9.49
N ALA A 231 18.24 -6.73 -10.74
CA ALA A 231 19.61 -7.11 -11.08
C ALA A 231 20.64 -6.04 -10.70
N SER A 232 20.30 -4.74 -10.88
CA SER A 232 21.17 -3.62 -10.51
C SER A 232 21.44 -3.56 -9.01
N ILE A 233 20.40 -3.70 -8.19
CA ILE A 233 20.53 -3.68 -6.72
C ILE A 233 21.35 -4.89 -6.25
N ILE A 234 21.04 -6.09 -6.73
CA ILE A 234 21.79 -7.31 -6.37
C ILE A 234 23.23 -7.21 -6.85
N SER A 235 23.49 -6.78 -8.09
CA SER A 235 24.84 -6.61 -8.63
C SER A 235 25.67 -5.61 -7.81
N LYS A 236 25.07 -4.49 -7.36
CA LYS A 236 25.75 -3.52 -6.48
C LYS A 236 26.08 -4.11 -5.10
N SER A 237 25.29 -5.07 -4.63
CA SER A 237 25.49 -5.69 -3.32
C SER A 237 26.55 -6.81 -3.35
N ILE A 238 26.43 -7.76 -4.30
CA ILE A 238 27.21 -9.02 -4.31
C ILE A 238 28.03 -9.26 -5.58
N ASN A 239 27.92 -8.37 -6.58
CA ASN A 239 28.71 -8.32 -7.81
C ASN A 239 28.95 -9.69 -8.48
N LYS A 240 30.13 -10.29 -8.26
CA LYS A 240 30.57 -11.55 -8.89
C LYS A 240 29.75 -12.79 -8.51
N GLN A 241 29.01 -12.73 -7.41
CA GLN A 241 28.11 -13.81 -6.97
C GLN A 241 26.77 -13.81 -7.71
N LEU A 242 26.49 -12.77 -8.55
CA LEU A 242 25.28 -12.71 -9.36
C LEU A 242 25.56 -13.23 -10.78
N THR A 243 24.70 -14.15 -11.22
CA THR A 243 24.58 -14.55 -12.62
C THR A 243 23.18 -14.20 -13.13
N CYS A 244 23.10 -13.35 -14.14
CA CYS A 244 21.86 -13.03 -14.81
C CYS A 244 21.64 -13.94 -16.01
N ILE A 245 20.42 -14.39 -16.24
CA ILE A 245 20.02 -15.25 -17.36
C ILE A 245 18.96 -14.51 -18.15
N TYR A 246 19.21 -14.28 -19.44
CA TYR A 246 18.27 -13.75 -20.39
C TYR A 246 17.89 -14.84 -21.40
N VAL A 247 16.61 -15.13 -21.53
CA VAL A 247 16.12 -16.15 -22.45
C VAL A 247 15.49 -15.46 -23.66
N ASP A 248 16.14 -15.61 -24.83
CA ASP A 248 15.59 -15.15 -26.11
C ASP A 248 14.61 -16.21 -26.63
N THR A 249 13.33 -15.92 -26.50
CA THR A 249 12.24 -16.81 -26.95
C THR A 249 11.91 -16.65 -28.43
N GLY A 250 12.49 -15.65 -29.11
CA GLY A 250 12.13 -15.26 -30.47
C GLY A 250 10.82 -14.46 -30.58
N LEU A 251 10.13 -14.22 -29.45
CA LEU A 251 8.89 -13.46 -29.38
C LEU A 251 9.12 -12.04 -28.85
N MET A 252 10.37 -11.63 -28.79
CA MET A 252 10.77 -10.30 -28.32
C MET A 252 10.49 -9.25 -29.39
N ARG A 253 10.43 -7.97 -28.97
CA ARG A 253 10.33 -6.84 -29.91
C ARG A 253 11.55 -6.79 -30.83
N TYR A 254 11.41 -6.11 -31.95
CA TYR A 254 12.51 -5.91 -32.87
C TYR A 254 13.72 -5.31 -32.15
N ASN A 255 14.90 -5.94 -32.31
CA ASN A 255 16.18 -5.60 -31.66
C ASN A 255 16.20 -5.62 -30.10
N GLU A 256 15.13 -5.96 -29.40
CA GLU A 256 15.07 -5.91 -27.93
C GLU A 256 16.16 -6.77 -27.27
N THR A 257 16.40 -7.98 -27.75
CA THR A 257 17.49 -8.84 -27.22
C THR A 257 18.86 -8.15 -27.32
N LYS A 258 19.17 -7.49 -28.44
CA LYS A 258 20.45 -6.78 -28.62
C LYS A 258 20.55 -5.59 -27.67
N GLU A 259 19.49 -4.82 -27.52
CA GLU A 259 19.43 -3.66 -26.62
C GLU A 259 19.61 -4.07 -25.15
N VAL A 260 18.89 -5.10 -24.69
CA VAL A 260 19.00 -5.61 -23.31
C VAL A 260 20.41 -6.12 -23.02
N VAL A 261 21.02 -6.88 -23.94
CA VAL A 261 22.37 -7.42 -23.78
C VAL A 261 23.41 -6.28 -23.77
N SER A 262 23.28 -5.31 -24.67
CA SER A 262 24.16 -4.14 -24.72
C SER A 262 24.08 -3.30 -23.46
N LEU A 263 22.85 -2.99 -23.00
CA LEU A 263 22.59 -2.23 -21.79
C LEU A 263 23.16 -2.96 -20.56
N PHE A 264 22.98 -4.27 -20.47
CA PHE A 264 23.53 -5.05 -19.37
C PHE A 264 25.07 -4.98 -19.36
N LYS A 265 25.71 -5.25 -20.51
CA LYS A 265 27.18 -5.24 -20.62
C LYS A 265 27.81 -3.87 -20.30
N SER A 266 27.10 -2.78 -20.58
CA SER A 266 27.62 -1.42 -20.30
C SER A 266 27.49 -1.01 -18.83
N HIS A 267 26.52 -1.56 -18.08
CA HIS A 267 26.21 -1.10 -16.72
C HIS A 267 26.51 -2.13 -15.63
N PHE A 268 26.66 -3.42 -15.97
CA PHE A 268 26.82 -4.49 -14.98
C PHE A 268 28.18 -5.18 -15.12
N LYS A 269 28.80 -5.47 -13.99
CA LYS A 269 30.01 -6.29 -13.89
C LYS A 269 29.70 -7.76 -13.59
N SER A 270 28.45 -8.11 -13.38
CA SER A 270 27.98 -9.47 -13.12
C SER A 270 27.92 -10.30 -14.39
N LYS A 271 27.91 -11.62 -14.28
CA LYS A 271 27.86 -12.54 -15.42
C LYS A 271 26.46 -12.50 -16.08
N LEU A 272 26.42 -12.41 -17.40
CA LEU A 272 25.21 -12.57 -18.21
C LEU A 272 25.31 -13.85 -19.06
N ILE A 273 24.30 -14.68 -18.98
CA ILE A 273 24.08 -15.85 -19.86
C ILE A 273 22.88 -15.52 -20.73
N VAL A 274 23.10 -15.54 -22.05
CA VAL A 274 22.01 -15.39 -23.04
C VAL A 274 21.70 -16.78 -23.58
N VAL A 275 20.47 -17.21 -23.41
CA VAL A 275 19.98 -18.52 -23.88
C VAL A 275 19.13 -18.30 -25.12
N ASP A 276 19.56 -18.82 -26.28
CA ASP A 276 18.72 -18.88 -27.48
C ASP A 276 17.73 -20.05 -27.34
N ALA A 277 16.47 -19.73 -27.11
CA ALA A 277 15.41 -20.71 -26.97
C ALA A 277 14.32 -20.60 -28.07
N LYS A 278 14.59 -19.85 -29.16
CA LYS A 278 13.64 -19.54 -30.23
C LYS A 278 12.95 -20.78 -30.78
N ASN A 279 13.73 -21.76 -31.20
CA ASN A 279 13.21 -22.98 -31.77
C ASN A 279 12.33 -23.79 -30.80
N LYS A 280 12.73 -23.82 -29.52
CA LYS A 280 11.96 -24.50 -28.46
C LYS A 280 10.60 -23.86 -28.27
N PHE A 281 10.55 -22.52 -28.22
CA PHE A 281 9.28 -21.80 -28.06
C PHE A 281 8.41 -21.87 -29.30
N PHE A 282 8.96 -21.71 -30.52
CA PHE A 282 8.20 -21.82 -31.74
C PHE A 282 7.62 -23.22 -31.95
N ASN A 283 8.37 -24.27 -31.60
CA ASN A 283 7.84 -25.63 -31.71
C ASN A 283 6.74 -25.93 -30.68
N ALA A 284 6.79 -25.30 -29.50
CA ALA A 284 5.73 -25.46 -28.48
C ALA A 284 4.45 -24.67 -28.79
N LEU A 285 4.51 -23.69 -29.69
CA LEU A 285 3.36 -22.88 -30.11
C LEU A 285 2.64 -23.45 -31.34
N ARG A 286 3.22 -24.44 -32.03
CA ARG A 286 2.61 -25.22 -33.12
C ARG A 286 1.73 -26.34 -32.59
#